data_becf84a6c625503571da2beefd203add
#
_entry.id   becf84a6c625503571da2beefd203add
#
_cell.length_a   1.000
_cell.length_b   1.000
_cell.length_c   1.000
_cell.angle_alpha   90.00
_cell.angle_beta   90.00
_cell.angle_gamma   90.00
#
_symmetry.space_group_name_H-M   'P 1'
#
loop_
_entity.id
_entity.type
_entity.pdbx_description
1 polymer ?
#
loop_
_entity_poly.entity_id
_entity_poly.type
_entity_poly.pdbx_seq_one_letter_code
_entity_poly.pdbx_strand_id
1 'polypeptide(L)'
;MSSQHLGDTIKVRPDERLDEHLVAEFLLGKLPGSENPLTVRQFGGGAANLTYLLDYGSHEYVLRRPPLGPVAPSAHDMARESKVLLRLWKAFPLAPRAYLFSDDESIVGAPFFVMERRQGIVVRTSIPAVYDAWKDAPVHMSRTLVETLSDLHAVDFNAIGLGDLGRPAGFIRRQIDGWWRRWQAAKLEELPAMDAVYDWLRSNEPPEAAPALVHNDYKLDNVMLDPAEPGRIVAVFDWD
;
A
#
# COMPACT_ATOMS: atom_id res chain seq x y z
N MET A 1 10.68 26.49 -10.15
CA MET A 1 9.48 25.87 -10.73
C MET A 1 8.70 25.30 -9.56
N SER A 2 7.76 26.09 -9.05
CA SER A 2 7.09 25.85 -7.76
C SER A 2 5.66 25.34 -7.98
N SER A 3 5.29 24.27 -7.26
CA SER A 3 3.95 23.97 -6.75
C SER A 3 2.84 23.63 -7.76
N GLN A 4 2.96 22.49 -8.47
CA GLN A 4 1.77 21.76 -8.95
C GLN A 4 1.28 20.68 -7.95
N HIS A 5 1.86 20.58 -6.76
CA HIS A 5 1.63 19.49 -5.79
C HIS A 5 0.57 19.77 -4.72
N LEU A 6 -0.11 20.92 -4.79
CA LEU A 6 -1.13 21.31 -3.79
C LEU A 6 -2.47 20.54 -3.91
N GLY A 7 -2.66 19.73 -4.96
CA GLY A 7 -3.94 19.08 -5.24
C GLY A 7 -4.25 17.81 -4.43
N ASP A 8 -3.25 17.06 -3.99
CA ASP A 8 -3.42 15.76 -3.33
C ASP A 8 -3.09 15.75 -1.83
N THR A 9 -2.56 16.86 -1.31
CA THR A 9 -2.23 17.02 0.11
C THR A 9 -3.01 18.16 0.75
N ILE A 10 -3.27 18.01 2.03
CA ILE A 10 -3.91 18.99 2.91
C ILE A 10 -2.94 19.43 4.01
N LYS A 11 -3.31 20.47 4.76
CA LYS A 11 -2.62 20.80 6.00
C LYS A 11 -2.83 19.64 7.00
N VAL A 12 -1.77 19.29 7.73
CA VAL A 12 -1.85 18.22 8.74
C VAL A 12 -2.96 18.53 9.76
N ARG A 13 -3.84 17.56 10.02
CA ARG A 13 -4.92 17.70 11.00
C ARG A 13 -4.34 17.92 12.40
N PRO A 14 -5.01 18.73 13.25
CA PRO A 14 -4.45 19.14 14.53
C PRO A 14 -4.06 17.98 15.47
N ASP A 15 -4.85 16.92 15.48
CA ASP A 15 -4.69 15.70 16.30
C ASP A 15 -3.74 14.67 15.69
N GLU A 16 -3.30 14.87 14.44
CA GLU A 16 -2.41 13.97 13.69
C GLU A 16 -1.04 14.61 13.42
N ARG A 17 -0.73 15.74 14.04
CA ARG A 17 0.53 16.46 13.83
C ARG A 17 1.73 15.64 14.24
N LEU A 18 2.80 15.81 13.44
CA LEU A 18 4.14 15.35 13.75
C LEU A 18 4.93 16.51 14.39
N ASP A 19 5.88 16.16 15.25
CA ASP A 19 6.93 17.12 15.59
C ASP A 19 7.94 17.18 14.43
N GLU A 20 7.82 18.23 13.63
CA GLU A 20 8.63 18.39 12.41
C GLU A 20 10.13 18.49 12.75
N HIS A 21 10.46 19.02 13.93
CA HIS A 21 11.87 19.14 14.36
C HIS A 21 12.45 17.74 14.67
N LEU A 22 11.74 16.93 15.44
CA LEU A 22 12.17 15.55 15.73
C LEU A 22 12.28 14.70 14.47
N VAL A 23 11.32 14.83 13.57
CA VAL A 23 11.35 14.11 12.27
C VAL A 23 12.53 14.56 11.43
N ALA A 24 12.79 15.86 11.33
CA ALA A 24 13.92 16.40 10.58
C ALA A 24 15.26 15.94 11.18
N GLU A 25 15.42 16.00 12.50
CA GLU A 25 16.61 15.54 13.20
C GLU A 25 16.84 14.05 12.99
N PHE A 26 15.79 13.24 13.14
CA PHE A 26 15.88 11.79 12.92
C PHE A 26 16.29 11.44 11.48
N LEU A 27 15.78 12.16 10.49
CA LEU A 27 16.03 11.87 9.07
C LEU A 27 17.32 12.48 8.52
N LEU A 28 17.95 13.40 9.27
CA LEU A 28 19.18 14.08 8.85
C LEU A 28 20.28 13.10 8.44
N GLY A 29 20.77 13.22 7.23
CA GLY A 29 21.81 12.37 6.65
C GLY A 29 21.36 10.94 6.28
N LYS A 30 20.08 10.57 6.54
CA LYS A 30 19.53 9.26 6.16
C LYS A 30 18.86 9.27 4.78
N LEU A 31 18.46 10.44 4.31
CA LEU A 31 17.81 10.64 3.01
C LEU A 31 18.52 11.74 2.23
N PRO A 32 18.65 11.61 0.90
CA PRO A 32 19.13 12.73 0.07
C PRO A 32 18.29 13.99 0.30
N GLY A 33 18.95 15.14 0.45
CA GLY A 33 18.30 16.44 0.65
C GLY A 33 17.74 16.68 2.05
N SER A 34 17.91 15.73 3.00
CA SER A 34 17.43 15.90 4.38
C SER A 34 18.15 16.98 5.20
N GLU A 35 19.21 17.55 4.66
CA GLU A 35 19.89 18.74 5.18
C GLU A 35 19.12 20.05 4.95
N ASN A 36 18.12 20.05 4.06
CA ASN A 36 17.27 21.20 3.78
C ASN A 36 16.12 21.32 4.80
N PRO A 37 15.49 22.49 4.92
CA PRO A 37 14.30 22.66 5.77
C PRO A 37 13.18 21.68 5.37
N LEU A 38 12.61 21.01 6.37
CA LEU A 38 11.47 20.11 6.20
C LEU A 38 10.15 20.88 6.27
N THR A 39 9.26 20.59 5.35
CA THR A 39 7.83 20.93 5.44
C THR A 39 7.00 19.66 5.40
N VAL A 40 6.04 19.50 6.34
CA VAL A 40 5.18 18.33 6.40
C VAL A 40 3.75 18.69 5.97
N ARG A 41 3.19 17.90 5.06
CA ARG A 41 1.79 17.94 4.66
C ARG A 41 1.18 16.57 4.80
N GLN A 42 -0.15 16.45 4.74
CA GLN A 42 -0.85 15.17 4.89
C GLN A 42 -1.60 14.83 3.61
N PHE A 43 -1.63 13.55 3.23
CA PHE A 43 -2.53 13.08 2.18
C PHE A 43 -3.95 12.98 2.71
N GLY A 44 -4.91 13.60 2.00
CA GLY A 44 -6.30 13.72 2.45
C GLY A 44 -7.13 12.44 2.34
N GLY A 45 -6.67 11.45 1.60
CA GLY A 45 -7.38 10.20 1.32
C GLY A 45 -6.64 9.00 1.92
N GLY A 46 -7.23 8.36 2.89
CA GLY A 46 -6.72 7.13 3.51
C GLY A 46 -7.39 6.95 4.85
N ALA A 47 -8.30 5.98 4.97
CA ALA A 47 -9.01 5.73 6.23
C ALA A 47 -8.21 4.83 7.19
N ALA A 48 -7.20 4.12 6.67
CA ALA A 48 -6.51 3.05 7.38
C ALA A 48 -5.19 3.50 8.01
N ASN A 49 -4.32 4.19 7.26
CA ASN A 49 -3.01 4.64 7.73
C ASN A 49 -2.84 6.15 7.54
N LEU A 50 -2.08 6.78 8.43
CA LEU A 50 -1.71 8.19 8.31
C LEU A 50 -0.51 8.33 7.39
N THR A 51 -0.69 9.10 6.33
CA THR A 51 0.31 9.27 5.27
C THR A 51 0.67 10.75 5.13
N TYR A 52 1.95 11.06 5.20
CA TYR A 52 2.46 12.42 5.16
C TYR A 52 3.44 12.60 4.00
N LEU A 53 3.39 13.77 3.38
CA LEU A 53 4.42 14.25 2.47
C LEU A 53 5.50 14.94 3.31
N LEU A 54 6.74 14.51 3.14
CA LEU A 54 7.94 15.16 3.64
C LEU A 54 8.58 15.90 2.47
N ASP A 55 8.50 17.21 2.48
CA ASP A 55 9.01 18.07 1.41
C ASP A 55 10.27 18.83 1.89
N TYR A 56 11.40 18.53 1.26
CA TYR A 56 12.71 19.17 1.46
C TYR A 56 13.03 20.15 0.32
N GLY A 57 12.04 20.57 -0.46
CA GLY A 57 12.20 21.47 -1.61
C GLY A 57 12.70 20.79 -2.87
N SER A 58 13.89 20.20 -2.87
CA SER A 58 14.44 19.45 -4.01
C SER A 58 14.08 17.95 -4.01
N HIS A 59 13.67 17.42 -2.87
CA HIS A 59 13.34 16.02 -2.66
C HIS A 59 12.04 15.89 -1.88
N GLU A 60 11.20 14.97 -2.31
CA GLU A 60 9.93 14.63 -1.65
C GLU A 60 9.93 13.15 -1.25
N TYR A 61 9.43 12.88 -0.05
CA TYR A 61 9.26 11.52 0.48
C TYR A 61 7.87 11.36 1.07
N VAL A 62 7.48 10.11 1.30
CA VAL A 62 6.22 9.78 1.98
C VAL A 62 6.56 9.06 3.28
N LEU A 63 6.09 9.60 4.40
CA LEU A 63 6.11 8.93 5.70
C LEU A 63 4.74 8.29 5.93
N ARG A 64 4.74 7.00 6.30
CA ARG A 64 3.51 6.26 6.62
C ARG A 64 3.61 5.70 8.03
N ARG A 65 2.54 5.90 8.85
CA ARG A 65 2.39 5.33 10.18
C ARG A 65 0.95 4.84 10.40
N PRO A 66 0.68 3.93 11.35
CA PRO A 66 -0.68 3.57 11.70
C PRO A 66 -1.43 4.78 12.31
N PRO A 67 -2.77 4.75 12.38
CA PRO A 67 -3.54 5.73 13.12
C PRO A 67 -3.17 5.69 14.62
N LEU A 68 -3.31 6.83 15.31
CA LEU A 68 -3.12 6.90 16.74
C LEU A 68 -4.38 6.38 17.44
N GLY A 69 -4.26 5.30 18.17
CA GLY A 69 -5.37 4.68 18.91
C GLY A 69 -5.37 3.16 18.83
N PRO A 70 -6.36 2.48 19.42
CA PRO A 70 -6.45 1.03 19.36
C PRO A 70 -6.69 0.56 17.93
N VAL A 71 -5.76 -0.23 17.39
CA VAL A 71 -5.89 -0.90 16.10
C VAL A 71 -6.10 -2.40 16.31
N ALA A 72 -6.81 -3.05 15.40
CA ALA A 72 -7.00 -4.50 15.47
C ALA A 72 -5.63 -5.21 15.36
N PRO A 73 -5.42 -6.32 16.10
CA PRO A 73 -4.20 -7.10 15.99
C PRO A 73 -3.91 -7.48 14.53
N SER A 74 -2.65 -7.31 14.10
CA SER A 74 -2.18 -7.53 12.71
C SER A 74 -2.76 -6.62 11.63
N ALA A 75 -3.55 -5.59 11.97
CA ALA A 75 -3.87 -4.51 11.05
C ALA A 75 -2.74 -3.47 11.08
N HIS A 76 -2.43 -2.89 9.91
CA HIS A 76 -1.45 -1.80 9.80
C HIS A 76 -0.02 -2.18 10.24
N ASP A 77 0.46 -3.35 9.82
CA ASP A 77 1.82 -3.83 10.12
C ASP A 77 2.87 -3.08 9.29
N MET A 78 3.33 -1.93 9.82
CA MET A 78 4.36 -1.10 9.17
C MET A 78 5.67 -1.84 8.96
N ALA A 79 6.00 -2.78 9.85
CA ALA A 79 7.23 -3.58 9.71
C ALA A 79 7.11 -4.53 8.52
N ARG A 80 5.96 -5.17 8.34
CA ARG A 80 5.70 -6.06 7.19
C ARG A 80 5.67 -5.28 5.89
N GLU A 81 4.90 -4.20 5.81
CA GLU A 81 4.81 -3.37 4.61
C GLU A 81 6.18 -2.82 4.21
N SER A 82 6.93 -2.26 5.16
CA SER A 82 8.28 -1.76 4.90
C SER A 82 9.23 -2.88 4.44
N LYS A 83 9.15 -4.08 5.04
CA LYS A 83 9.95 -5.25 4.64
C LYS A 83 9.72 -5.62 3.17
N VAL A 84 8.46 -5.58 2.72
CA VAL A 84 8.11 -5.80 1.31
C VAL A 84 8.71 -4.70 0.44
N LEU A 85 8.45 -3.44 0.74
CA LEU A 85 8.86 -2.29 -0.07
C LEU A 85 10.37 -2.06 -0.10
N LEU A 86 11.11 -2.43 0.96
CA LEU A 86 12.58 -2.38 0.97
C LEU A 86 13.23 -3.32 -0.06
N ARG A 87 12.51 -4.31 -0.57
CA ARG A 87 13.03 -5.36 -1.45
C ARG A 87 12.35 -5.40 -2.81
N LEU A 88 11.01 -5.31 -2.82
CA LEU A 88 10.18 -5.54 -4.00
C LEU A 88 10.47 -4.57 -5.15
N TRP A 89 10.74 -3.29 -4.86
CA TRP A 89 11.03 -2.27 -5.88
C TRP A 89 12.14 -2.65 -6.86
N LYS A 90 13.03 -3.57 -6.49
CA LYS A 90 14.15 -4.03 -7.33
C LYS A 90 13.70 -4.96 -8.47
N ALA A 91 12.65 -5.74 -8.23
CA ALA A 91 12.12 -6.71 -9.19
C ALA A 91 10.77 -6.25 -9.77
N PHE A 92 10.07 -5.37 -9.08
CA PHE A 92 8.80 -4.79 -9.47
C PHE A 92 8.86 -3.26 -9.28
N PRO A 93 9.33 -2.52 -10.29
CA PRO A 93 9.60 -1.08 -10.18
C PRO A 93 8.37 -0.22 -9.90
N LEU A 94 7.16 -0.77 -10.03
CA LEU A 94 5.90 -0.10 -9.68
C LEU A 94 5.65 -0.06 -8.16
N ALA A 95 6.35 -0.87 -7.36
CA ALA A 95 6.36 -0.73 -5.92
C ALA A 95 7.23 0.47 -5.52
N PRO A 96 6.72 1.42 -4.71
CA PRO A 96 7.54 2.52 -4.20
C PRO A 96 8.74 1.97 -3.40
N ARG A 97 9.91 2.56 -3.60
CA ARG A 97 11.09 2.19 -2.81
C ARG A 97 10.92 2.67 -1.37
N ALA A 98 10.91 1.78 -0.38
CA ALA A 98 11.14 2.18 1.00
C ALA A 98 12.63 2.50 1.22
N TYR A 99 12.91 3.52 2.02
CA TYR A 99 14.27 3.96 2.37
C TYR A 99 14.66 3.49 3.76
N LEU A 100 13.73 3.58 4.72
CA LEU A 100 13.96 3.18 6.10
C LEU A 100 12.64 2.78 6.78
N PHE A 101 12.78 2.00 7.84
CA PHE A 101 11.74 1.69 8.83
C PHE A 101 12.29 2.03 10.21
N SER A 102 11.43 2.49 11.11
CA SER A 102 11.74 2.70 12.51
C SER A 102 10.58 2.20 13.39
N ASP A 103 10.92 1.48 14.42
CA ASP A 103 10.05 1.07 15.52
C ASP A 103 10.15 2.01 16.72
N ASP A 104 10.95 3.07 16.63
CA ASP A 104 11.08 4.10 17.65
C ASP A 104 9.85 5.01 17.66
N GLU A 105 8.93 4.71 18.57
CA GLU A 105 7.69 5.46 18.74
C GLU A 105 7.91 6.89 19.26
N SER A 106 9.09 7.20 19.82
CA SER A 106 9.37 8.56 20.33
C SER A 106 9.39 9.62 19.25
N ILE A 107 9.60 9.24 17.99
CA ILE A 107 9.73 10.16 16.86
C ILE A 107 8.36 10.65 16.35
N VAL A 108 7.43 9.72 16.12
CA VAL A 108 6.11 10.04 15.53
C VAL A 108 4.94 9.39 16.26
N GLY A 109 5.15 8.82 17.44
CA GLY A 109 4.11 8.22 18.28
C GLY A 109 3.71 6.79 17.90
N ALA A 110 4.35 6.20 16.89
CA ALA A 110 4.09 4.85 16.41
C ALA A 110 5.24 4.36 15.52
N PRO A 111 5.37 3.04 15.26
CA PRO A 111 6.26 2.55 14.21
C PRO A 111 5.92 3.17 12.85
N PHE A 112 6.93 3.47 12.05
CA PHE A 112 6.73 4.13 10.76
C PHE A 112 7.79 3.73 9.74
N PHE A 113 7.51 4.01 8.49
CA PHE A 113 8.54 3.94 7.44
C PHE A 113 8.48 5.15 6.50
N VAL A 114 9.58 5.37 5.80
CA VAL A 114 9.70 6.42 4.78
C VAL A 114 9.96 5.77 3.44
N MET A 115 9.21 6.22 2.43
CA MET A 115 9.28 5.69 1.08
C MET A 115 9.31 6.81 0.03
N GLU A 116 9.58 6.41 -1.19
CA GLU A 116 9.55 7.22 -2.39
C GLU A 116 8.18 7.87 -2.61
N ARG A 117 8.19 9.15 -2.96
CA ARG A 117 7.00 9.85 -3.47
C ARG A 117 6.78 9.47 -4.93
N ARG A 118 5.63 8.90 -5.25
CA ARG A 118 5.16 8.67 -6.61
C ARG A 118 4.15 9.74 -7.00
N GLN A 119 4.15 10.12 -8.27
CA GLN A 119 3.25 11.13 -8.83
C GLN A 119 2.41 10.53 -9.92
N GLY A 120 1.09 10.81 -9.91
CA GLY A 120 0.12 10.28 -10.86
C GLY A 120 -1.31 10.46 -10.35
N ILE A 121 -2.23 9.69 -10.90
CA ILE A 121 -3.65 9.79 -10.62
C ILE A 121 -4.17 8.46 -10.05
N VAL A 122 -4.85 8.52 -8.91
CA VAL A 122 -5.58 7.40 -8.32
C VAL A 122 -7.07 7.54 -8.71
N VAL A 123 -7.61 6.55 -9.39
CA VAL A 123 -9.03 6.53 -9.81
C VAL A 123 -9.85 5.88 -8.72
N ARG A 124 -10.74 6.66 -8.06
CA ARG A 124 -11.55 6.18 -6.92
C ARG A 124 -13.02 5.93 -7.28
N THR A 125 -13.70 6.95 -7.79
CA THR A 125 -15.16 6.90 -8.00
C THR A 125 -15.56 7.09 -9.45
N SER A 126 -14.79 7.85 -10.22
CA SER A 126 -15.05 8.14 -11.63
C SER A 126 -13.74 8.32 -12.37
N ILE A 127 -13.76 8.11 -13.67
CA ILE A 127 -12.61 8.36 -14.54
C ILE A 127 -12.35 9.88 -14.55
N PRO A 128 -11.13 10.31 -14.22
CA PRO A 128 -10.78 11.74 -14.21
C PRO A 128 -10.85 12.38 -15.60
N ALA A 129 -11.29 13.63 -15.65
CA ALA A 129 -11.44 14.40 -16.90
C ALA A 129 -10.15 14.54 -17.73
N VAL A 130 -8.98 14.37 -17.12
CA VAL A 130 -7.70 14.35 -17.85
C VAL A 130 -7.64 13.24 -18.89
N TYR A 131 -8.46 12.19 -18.74
CA TYR A 131 -8.55 11.07 -19.69
C TYR A 131 -9.71 11.18 -20.70
N ASP A 132 -10.45 12.29 -20.75
CA ASP A 132 -11.61 12.48 -21.65
C ASP A 132 -11.23 12.34 -23.13
N ALA A 133 -9.99 12.63 -23.50
CA ALA A 133 -9.48 12.42 -24.83
C ALA A 133 -9.32 10.94 -25.22
N TRP A 134 -9.30 10.04 -24.25
CA TRP A 134 -9.13 8.60 -24.42
C TRP A 134 -10.49 7.90 -24.37
N LYS A 135 -11.14 7.71 -25.53
CA LYS A 135 -12.48 7.09 -25.61
C LYS A 135 -12.54 5.71 -24.95
N ASP A 136 -11.44 4.95 -25.03
CA ASP A 136 -11.32 3.59 -24.49
C ASP A 136 -10.52 3.54 -23.19
N ALA A 137 -10.44 4.65 -22.41
CA ALA A 137 -9.72 4.69 -21.14
C ALA A 137 -10.06 3.52 -20.19
N PRO A 138 -11.35 3.13 -19.99
CA PRO A 138 -11.68 1.97 -19.14
C PRO A 138 -11.05 0.66 -19.61
N VAL A 139 -10.97 0.46 -20.92
CA VAL A 139 -10.37 -0.76 -21.51
C VAL A 139 -8.87 -0.78 -21.28
N HIS A 140 -8.19 0.36 -21.48
CA HIS A 140 -6.77 0.51 -21.20
C HIS A 140 -6.45 0.28 -19.74
N MET A 141 -7.22 0.91 -18.82
CA MET A 141 -7.07 0.72 -17.37
C MET A 141 -7.27 -0.75 -16.96
N SER A 142 -8.31 -1.40 -17.47
CA SER A 142 -8.60 -2.81 -17.14
C SER A 142 -7.49 -3.74 -17.62
N ARG A 143 -6.98 -3.52 -18.82
CA ARG A 143 -5.88 -4.31 -19.38
C ARG A 143 -4.62 -4.15 -18.55
N THR A 144 -4.19 -2.91 -18.31
CA THR A 144 -2.95 -2.67 -17.54
C THR A 144 -3.04 -3.18 -16.10
N LEU A 145 -4.24 -3.18 -15.48
CA LEU A 145 -4.43 -3.81 -14.17
C LEU A 145 -4.10 -5.31 -14.21
N VAL A 146 -4.61 -6.04 -15.20
CA VAL A 146 -4.37 -7.48 -15.32
C VAL A 146 -2.91 -7.77 -15.66
N GLU A 147 -2.33 -7.03 -16.60
CA GLU A 147 -0.92 -7.16 -17.00
C GLU A 147 0.01 -6.90 -15.81
N THR A 148 -0.21 -5.81 -15.08
CA THR A 148 0.58 -5.47 -13.88
C THR A 148 0.46 -6.51 -12.76
N LEU A 149 -0.74 -7.08 -12.56
CA LEU A 149 -0.92 -8.17 -11.59
C LEU A 149 -0.16 -9.42 -12.03
N SER A 150 -0.16 -9.72 -13.32
CA SER A 150 0.62 -10.85 -13.88
C SER A 150 2.12 -10.64 -13.66
N ASP A 151 2.63 -9.43 -13.89
CA ASP A 151 4.03 -9.09 -13.65
C ASP A 151 4.42 -9.24 -12.18
N LEU A 152 3.53 -8.81 -11.26
CA LEU A 152 3.72 -9.01 -9.82
C LEU A 152 3.81 -10.50 -9.48
N HIS A 153 2.91 -11.33 -10.00
CA HIS A 153 2.90 -12.78 -9.75
C HIS A 153 4.10 -13.49 -10.36
N ALA A 154 4.74 -12.91 -11.37
CA ALA A 154 5.97 -13.46 -11.98
C ALA A 154 7.26 -13.13 -11.21
N VAL A 155 7.20 -12.27 -10.18
CA VAL A 155 8.38 -11.91 -9.38
C VAL A 155 8.92 -13.13 -8.64
N ASP A 156 10.21 -13.41 -8.80
CA ASP A 156 10.92 -14.36 -7.94
C ASP A 156 11.15 -13.75 -6.56
N PHE A 157 10.18 -13.96 -5.68
CA PHE A 157 10.18 -13.42 -4.32
C PHE A 157 11.31 -14.01 -3.46
N ASN A 158 11.84 -15.20 -3.78
CA ASN A 158 12.98 -15.79 -3.09
C ASN A 158 14.27 -15.04 -3.45
N ALA A 159 14.47 -14.75 -4.73
CA ALA A 159 15.65 -14.03 -5.21
C ALA A 159 15.80 -12.62 -4.59
N ILE A 160 14.67 -11.98 -4.24
CA ILE A 160 14.66 -10.66 -3.58
C ILE A 160 14.59 -10.74 -2.05
N GLY A 161 14.68 -11.93 -1.45
CA GLY A 161 14.71 -12.12 -0.01
C GLY A 161 13.35 -11.96 0.69
N LEU A 162 12.25 -12.29 0.00
CA LEU A 162 10.88 -12.32 0.55
C LEU A 162 10.35 -13.75 0.75
N GLY A 163 11.19 -14.77 0.68
CA GLY A 163 10.77 -16.17 0.83
C GLY A 163 10.19 -16.51 2.20
N ASP A 164 10.48 -15.71 3.22
CA ASP A 164 9.95 -15.84 4.58
C ASP A 164 8.72 -14.97 4.87
N LEU A 165 8.16 -14.28 3.85
CA LEU A 165 7.01 -13.39 4.01
C LEU A 165 5.74 -14.14 4.41
N GLY A 166 5.62 -15.41 4.03
CA GLY A 166 4.44 -16.23 4.29
C GLY A 166 4.75 -17.73 4.25
N ARG A 167 3.69 -18.51 4.31
CA ARG A 167 3.73 -19.99 4.24
C ARG A 167 2.92 -20.45 3.04
N PRO A 168 3.54 -20.73 1.88
CA PRO A 168 2.80 -21.12 0.68
C PRO A 168 2.02 -22.42 0.85
N ALA A 169 2.65 -23.49 1.34
CA ALA A 169 1.99 -24.79 1.50
C ALA A 169 0.71 -24.71 2.35
N GLY A 170 -0.40 -25.24 1.84
CA GLY A 170 -1.71 -25.21 2.49
C GLY A 170 -2.33 -23.80 2.61
N PHE A 171 -1.91 -22.85 1.79
CA PHE A 171 -2.38 -21.45 1.85
C PHE A 171 -3.91 -21.38 1.69
N ILE A 172 -4.47 -22.00 0.66
CA ILE A 172 -5.91 -21.96 0.36
C ILE A 172 -6.72 -22.50 1.55
N ARG A 173 -6.33 -23.65 2.08
CA ARG A 173 -6.98 -24.24 3.25
C ARG A 173 -6.99 -23.30 4.46
N ARG A 174 -5.83 -22.71 4.75
CA ARG A 174 -5.73 -21.74 5.87
C ARG A 174 -6.59 -20.49 5.63
N GLN A 175 -6.74 -20.03 4.39
CA GLN A 175 -7.64 -18.91 4.07
C GLN A 175 -9.09 -19.29 4.32
N ILE A 176 -9.55 -20.43 3.81
CA ILE A 176 -10.93 -20.92 4.01
C ILE A 176 -11.23 -21.03 5.52
N ASP A 177 -10.37 -21.73 6.27
CA ASP A 177 -10.56 -21.92 7.71
C ASP A 177 -10.43 -20.61 8.50
N GLY A 178 -9.56 -19.71 8.07
CA GLY A 178 -9.36 -18.41 8.69
C GLY A 178 -10.59 -17.52 8.53
N TRP A 179 -11.13 -17.41 7.32
CA TRP A 179 -12.33 -16.62 7.05
C TRP A 179 -13.56 -17.22 7.73
N TRP A 180 -13.68 -18.56 7.77
CA TRP A 180 -14.72 -19.24 8.52
C TRP A 180 -14.70 -18.88 10.01
N ARG A 181 -13.53 -18.92 10.66
CA ARG A 181 -13.42 -18.52 12.07
C ARG A 181 -13.81 -17.07 12.31
N ARG A 182 -13.42 -16.15 11.40
CA ARG A 182 -13.84 -14.73 11.49
C ARG A 182 -15.34 -14.59 11.36
N TRP A 183 -15.95 -15.31 10.39
CA TRP A 183 -17.40 -15.34 10.23
C TRP A 183 -18.09 -15.83 11.49
N GLN A 184 -17.69 -16.98 12.04
CA GLN A 184 -18.28 -17.52 13.27
C GLN A 184 -18.16 -16.55 14.47
N ALA A 185 -17.08 -15.78 14.55
CA ALA A 185 -16.86 -14.81 15.64
C ALA A 185 -17.68 -13.52 15.45
N ALA A 186 -18.06 -13.17 14.20
CA ALA A 186 -18.70 -11.89 13.89
C ALA A 186 -20.20 -12.03 13.55
N LYS A 187 -20.69 -13.23 13.24
CA LYS A 187 -22.10 -13.44 12.86
C LYS A 187 -23.04 -13.03 14.00
N LEU A 188 -24.12 -12.36 13.65
CA LEU A 188 -25.20 -11.97 14.57
C LEU A 188 -26.36 -12.98 14.56
N GLU A 189 -26.46 -13.76 13.48
CA GLU A 189 -27.51 -14.78 13.29
C GLU A 189 -26.94 -15.96 12.51
N GLU A 190 -27.63 -17.09 12.56
CA GLU A 190 -27.29 -18.26 11.77
C GLU A 190 -27.68 -18.06 10.31
N LEU A 191 -26.74 -18.30 9.40
CA LEU A 191 -26.95 -18.21 7.95
C LEU A 191 -26.52 -19.53 7.30
N PRO A 192 -27.45 -20.50 7.11
CA PRO A 192 -27.12 -21.85 6.57
C PRO A 192 -26.42 -21.84 5.22
N ALA A 193 -26.61 -20.76 4.42
CA ALA A 193 -25.89 -20.58 3.16
C ALA A 193 -24.38 -20.44 3.37
N MET A 194 -23.93 -19.83 4.48
CA MET A 194 -22.51 -19.69 4.79
C MET A 194 -21.88 -21.03 5.20
N ASP A 195 -22.63 -21.85 5.94
CA ASP A 195 -22.19 -23.22 6.29
C ASP A 195 -22.02 -24.06 5.00
N ALA A 196 -23.02 -24.00 4.11
CA ALA A 196 -22.96 -24.71 2.84
C ALA A 196 -21.79 -24.26 1.94
N VAL A 197 -21.51 -22.96 1.89
CA VAL A 197 -20.36 -22.42 1.15
C VAL A 197 -19.02 -22.89 1.76
N TYR A 198 -18.90 -22.86 3.09
CA TYR A 198 -17.70 -23.37 3.76
C TYR A 198 -17.46 -24.84 3.45
N ASP A 199 -18.48 -25.69 3.59
CA ASP A 199 -18.40 -27.13 3.32
C ASP A 199 -18.03 -27.40 1.85
N TRP A 200 -18.60 -26.62 0.93
CA TRP A 200 -18.30 -26.74 -0.49
C TRP A 200 -16.84 -26.36 -0.78
N LEU A 201 -16.37 -25.21 -0.27
CA LEU A 201 -14.97 -24.77 -0.43
C LEU A 201 -13.97 -25.77 0.13
N ARG A 202 -14.28 -26.37 1.29
CA ARG A 202 -13.44 -27.40 1.92
C ARG A 202 -13.38 -28.70 1.11
N SER A 203 -14.47 -29.03 0.43
CA SER A 203 -14.56 -30.23 -0.38
C SER A 203 -14.04 -30.06 -1.81
N ASN A 204 -13.91 -28.82 -2.28
CA ASN A 204 -13.52 -28.51 -3.65
C ASN A 204 -12.26 -27.62 -3.70
N GLU A 205 -11.30 -27.85 -2.81
CA GLU A 205 -10.04 -27.12 -2.86
C GLU A 205 -9.33 -27.39 -4.20
N PRO A 206 -8.89 -26.34 -4.92
CA PRO A 206 -8.08 -26.53 -6.11
C PRO A 206 -6.71 -27.12 -5.75
N PRO A 207 -6.04 -27.78 -6.68
CA PRO A 207 -4.67 -28.23 -6.47
C PRO A 207 -3.74 -27.04 -6.20
N GLU A 208 -2.74 -27.25 -5.35
CA GLU A 208 -1.75 -26.22 -5.06
C GLU A 208 -1.02 -25.79 -6.35
N ALA A 209 -1.02 -24.49 -6.61
CA ALA A 209 -0.24 -23.87 -7.68
C ALA A 209 1.14 -23.44 -7.16
N ALA A 210 2.04 -23.08 -8.07
CA ALA A 210 3.29 -22.46 -7.72
C ALA A 210 3.03 -21.17 -6.90
N PRO A 211 3.75 -20.95 -5.80
CA PRO A 211 3.54 -19.77 -4.97
C PRO A 211 3.95 -18.48 -5.70
N ALA A 212 3.17 -17.42 -5.49
CA ALA A 212 3.44 -16.09 -5.99
C ALA A 212 3.22 -15.05 -4.89
N LEU A 213 3.75 -13.84 -5.10
CA LEU A 213 3.37 -12.69 -4.27
C LEU A 213 1.91 -12.31 -4.56
N VAL A 214 1.11 -12.20 -3.51
CA VAL A 214 -0.31 -11.82 -3.59
C VAL A 214 -0.47 -10.49 -2.86
N HIS A 215 -1.04 -9.50 -3.53
CA HIS A 215 -1.26 -8.17 -2.98
C HIS A 215 -2.40 -8.12 -1.95
N ASN A 216 -3.35 -9.05 -2.03
CA ASN A 216 -4.57 -9.19 -1.21
C ASN A 216 -5.65 -8.10 -1.40
N ASP A 217 -5.30 -6.87 -1.75
CA ASP A 217 -6.25 -5.76 -1.99
C ASP A 217 -5.96 -5.02 -3.31
N TYR A 218 -5.64 -5.76 -4.38
CA TYR A 218 -5.31 -5.18 -5.67
C TYR A 218 -6.55 -4.62 -6.38
N LYS A 219 -6.61 -3.29 -6.49
CA LYS A 219 -7.73 -2.55 -7.07
C LYS A 219 -7.29 -1.17 -7.56
N LEU A 220 -8.16 -0.47 -8.32
CA LEU A 220 -7.89 0.88 -8.84
C LEU A 220 -7.52 1.89 -7.75
N ASP A 221 -8.10 1.79 -6.54
CA ASP A 221 -7.78 2.68 -5.43
C ASP A 221 -6.34 2.54 -4.94
N ASN A 222 -5.72 1.39 -5.17
CA ASN A 222 -4.37 1.06 -4.73
C ASN A 222 -3.35 1.10 -5.87
N VAL A 223 -3.72 1.63 -7.04
CA VAL A 223 -2.81 1.89 -8.15
C VAL A 223 -2.85 3.35 -8.56
N MET A 224 -1.74 3.83 -9.08
CA MET A 224 -1.59 5.18 -9.60
C MET A 224 -1.29 5.11 -11.09
N LEU A 225 -2.06 5.83 -11.88
CA LEU A 225 -1.95 5.89 -13.33
C LEU A 225 -1.15 7.13 -13.76
N ASP A 226 -0.51 7.03 -14.90
CA ASP A 226 0.13 8.17 -15.56
C ASP A 226 -0.92 9.20 -16.01
N PRO A 227 -0.76 10.50 -15.69
CA PRO A 227 -1.71 11.53 -16.12
C PRO A 227 -1.89 11.66 -17.63
N ALA A 228 -0.88 11.29 -18.42
CA ALA A 228 -0.91 11.38 -19.87
C ALA A 228 -1.42 10.09 -20.54
N GLU A 229 -1.41 8.95 -19.85
CA GLU A 229 -1.71 7.64 -20.42
C GLU A 229 -2.47 6.74 -19.45
N PRO A 230 -3.80 6.54 -19.63
CA PRO A 230 -4.63 5.72 -18.73
C PRO A 230 -4.28 4.23 -18.75
N GLY A 231 -3.52 3.77 -19.74
CA GLY A 231 -3.02 2.40 -19.85
C GLY A 231 -1.67 2.18 -19.17
N ARG A 232 -1.12 3.16 -18.43
CA ARG A 232 0.16 3.04 -17.76
C ARG A 232 0.04 3.23 -16.25
N ILE A 233 0.30 2.17 -15.50
CA ILE A 233 0.46 2.25 -14.03
C ILE A 233 1.86 2.77 -13.72
N VAL A 234 1.96 3.71 -12.77
CA VAL A 234 3.22 4.30 -12.29
C VAL A 234 3.53 3.92 -10.85
N ALA A 235 2.55 3.44 -10.10
CA ALA A 235 2.78 2.87 -8.78
C ALA A 235 1.65 1.91 -8.37
N VAL A 236 2.01 0.97 -7.48
CA VAL A 236 1.08 0.11 -6.74
C VAL A 236 1.36 0.30 -5.25
N PHE A 237 0.30 0.57 -4.47
CA PHE A 237 0.37 0.91 -3.05
C PHE A 237 -0.34 -0.13 -2.18
N ASP A 238 -0.23 0.03 -0.84
CA ASP A 238 -0.97 -0.72 0.18
C ASP A 238 -0.58 -2.19 0.25
N TRP A 239 0.69 -2.43 0.62
CA TRP A 239 1.34 -3.73 0.68
C TRP A 239 1.25 -4.42 2.06
N ASP A 240 0.22 -4.13 2.86
CA ASP A 240 0.01 -4.68 4.21
C ASP A 240 -0.70 -6.05 4.25
#